data_1578ac7ab6989d13964d7065194f6515
#
_entry.id   1578ac7ab6989d13964d7065194f6515
#
_cell.length_a   1.000
_cell.length_b   1.000
_cell.length_c   1.000
_cell.angle_alpha   90.00
_cell.angle_beta   90.00
_cell.angle_gamma   90.00
#
_symmetry.space_group_name_H-M   'P 1'
#
loop_
_entity.id
_entity.type
_entity.pdbx_description
1 polymer ?
#
loop_
_entity_poly.entity_id
_entity_poly.type
_entity_poly.pdbx_seq_one_letter_code
_entity_poly.pdbx_strand_id
1 'polypeptide(L)'
;AKMKADPLNKLHWRRTPARLQAEVIRDSLLEMSGLLDTKMYGAGTLDERMKRRSIYFMIKRSKLIPTMQLFDSPEPLVSQGSRPSTIIAPQALHFMNNAQVREAAVALAGQFEKKTEDGDAISLAYQTVVGREPTISEKKSISEFMNAQAESYKAGGRNDARKLALADLAQVLFGLNEFIYVN
;
A
#
# COMPACT_ATOMS: atom_id res chain seq x y z
N ALA A 1 13.76 14.31 -26.12
CA ALA A 1 14.97 15.17 -26.25
C ALA A 1 15.79 15.14 -24.97
N LYS A 2 15.24 15.47 -23.78
CA LYS A 2 15.94 15.56 -22.48
C LYS A 2 16.63 14.23 -22.08
N MET A 3 15.93 13.10 -22.25
CA MET A 3 16.46 11.77 -21.91
C MET A 3 17.67 11.34 -22.77
N LYS A 4 17.77 11.84 -24.03
CA LYS A 4 18.94 11.60 -24.86
C LYS A 4 20.10 12.49 -24.49
N ALA A 5 19.86 13.71 -24.05
CA ALA A 5 20.89 14.68 -23.67
C ALA A 5 21.53 14.37 -22.31
N ASP A 6 20.74 13.90 -21.36
CA ASP A 6 21.20 13.53 -20.01
C ASP A 6 20.51 12.24 -19.53
N PRO A 7 20.94 11.07 -20.02
CA PRO A 7 20.36 9.79 -19.64
C PRO A 7 20.56 9.45 -18.16
N LEU A 8 21.63 9.93 -17.56
CA LEU A 8 21.97 9.68 -16.14
C LEU A 8 21.36 10.70 -15.18
N ASN A 9 20.55 11.63 -15.70
CA ASN A 9 19.88 12.66 -14.88
C ASN A 9 20.84 13.51 -14.02
N LYS A 10 22.05 13.78 -14.49
CA LYS A 10 23.06 14.60 -13.80
C LYS A 10 22.62 16.06 -13.63
N LEU A 11 21.79 16.56 -14.54
CA LEU A 11 21.25 17.91 -14.53
C LEU A 11 19.88 18.01 -13.83
N HIS A 12 19.47 16.94 -13.15
CA HIS A 12 18.21 16.87 -12.38
C HIS A 12 16.96 17.33 -13.17
N TRP A 13 16.88 17.00 -14.48
CA TRP A 13 15.73 17.37 -15.32
C TRP A 13 14.45 16.57 -15.02
N ARG A 14 14.57 15.49 -14.23
CA ARG A 14 13.47 14.72 -13.68
C ARG A 14 13.79 14.28 -12.26
N ARG A 15 12.75 14.00 -11.47
CA ARG A 15 12.93 13.29 -10.21
C ARG A 15 13.33 11.83 -10.50
N THR A 16 14.30 11.31 -9.77
CA THR A 16 14.58 9.87 -9.81
C THR A 16 13.54 9.13 -8.97
N PRO A 17 12.86 8.11 -9.53
CA PRO A 17 11.94 7.30 -8.75
C PRO A 17 12.62 6.74 -7.50
N ALA A 18 12.01 6.94 -6.36
CA ALA A 18 12.54 6.44 -5.10
C ALA A 18 11.45 5.63 -4.37
N ARG A 19 11.84 4.43 -3.89
CA ARG A 19 10.94 3.63 -3.07
C ARG A 19 10.70 4.32 -1.73
N LEU A 20 9.46 4.31 -1.28
CA LEU A 20 9.10 4.77 0.06
C LEU A 20 9.79 3.91 1.13
N GLN A 21 10.07 4.52 2.28
CA GLN A 21 10.62 3.82 3.44
C GLN A 21 9.55 2.93 4.10
N ALA A 22 9.98 1.90 4.80
CA ALA A 22 9.11 0.93 5.47
C ALA A 22 8.00 1.59 6.32
N GLU A 23 8.39 2.58 7.11
CA GLU A 23 7.49 3.33 7.98
C GLU A 23 6.43 4.09 7.18
N VAL A 24 6.83 4.69 6.06
CA VAL A 24 5.92 5.45 5.19
C VAL A 24 4.95 4.52 4.49
N ILE A 25 5.42 3.40 3.93
CA ILE A 25 4.57 2.39 3.28
C ILE A 25 3.48 1.92 4.24
N ARG A 26 3.86 1.53 5.47
CA ARG A 26 2.90 1.05 6.46
C ARG A 26 1.93 2.14 6.93
N ASP A 27 2.44 3.32 7.24
CA ASP A 27 1.61 4.42 7.73
C ASP A 27 0.65 4.90 6.65
N SER A 28 1.06 4.95 5.37
CA SER A 28 0.18 5.26 4.23
C SER A 28 -0.93 4.22 4.06
N LEU A 29 -0.61 2.93 4.20
CA LEU A 29 -1.60 1.86 4.15
C LEU A 29 -2.69 2.05 5.22
N LEU A 30 -2.29 2.36 6.46
CA LEU A 30 -3.20 2.59 7.57
C LEU A 30 -4.00 3.88 7.40
N GLU A 31 -3.37 4.95 6.93
CA GLU A 31 -4.02 6.25 6.70
C GLU A 31 -5.10 6.15 5.64
N MET A 32 -4.77 5.63 4.47
CA MET A 32 -5.71 5.49 3.34
C MET A 32 -6.89 4.59 3.70
N SER A 33 -6.65 3.55 4.48
CA SER A 33 -7.70 2.64 4.95
C SER A 33 -8.53 3.20 6.11
N GLY A 34 -8.16 4.35 6.68
CA GLY A 34 -8.81 4.94 7.86
C GLY A 34 -8.59 4.14 9.15
N LEU A 35 -7.58 3.27 9.16
CA LEU A 35 -7.22 2.47 10.34
C LEU A 35 -6.15 3.13 11.21
N LEU A 36 -5.54 4.22 10.75
CA LEU A 36 -4.48 4.87 11.49
C LEU A 36 -5.01 5.52 12.78
N ASP A 37 -4.48 5.07 13.91
CA ASP A 37 -4.65 5.76 15.19
C ASP A 37 -3.63 6.89 15.31
N THR A 38 -4.11 8.12 15.25
CA THR A 38 -3.30 9.34 15.31
C THR A 38 -2.89 9.75 16.73
N LYS A 39 -3.22 8.94 17.74
CA LYS A 39 -2.87 9.24 19.14
C LYS A 39 -1.38 9.49 19.30
N MET A 40 -1.05 10.66 19.80
CA MET A 40 0.32 11.07 20.05
C MET A 40 0.78 10.69 21.46
N TYR A 41 2.11 10.59 21.63
CA TYR A 41 2.80 10.30 22.88
C TYR A 41 2.52 8.90 23.45
N GLY A 42 3.17 8.59 24.58
CA GLY A 42 3.05 7.31 25.27
C GLY A 42 4.10 6.28 24.87
N ALA A 43 3.98 5.08 25.42
CA ALA A 43 4.96 4.01 25.24
C ALA A 43 4.99 3.46 23.81
N GLY A 44 6.17 3.04 23.37
CA GLY A 44 6.33 2.24 22.14
C GLY A 44 5.92 0.79 22.34
N THR A 45 5.78 0.05 21.24
CA THR A 45 5.38 -1.36 21.25
C THR A 45 6.20 -2.19 20.26
N LEU A 46 6.23 -3.50 20.49
CA LEU A 46 6.72 -4.51 19.54
C LEU A 46 5.58 -5.27 18.85
N ASP A 47 4.33 -4.86 19.11
CA ASP A 47 3.18 -5.47 18.45
C ASP A 47 3.04 -4.90 17.03
N GLU A 48 3.29 -5.72 16.03
CA GLU A 48 3.18 -5.37 14.61
C GLU A 48 1.76 -4.97 14.22
N ARG A 49 0.74 -5.44 14.96
CA ARG A 49 -0.68 -5.13 14.71
C ARG A 49 -1.12 -3.77 15.23
N MET A 50 -0.26 -3.05 15.97
CA MET A 50 -0.65 -1.72 16.43
C MET A 50 -1.05 -0.85 15.23
N LYS A 51 -2.05 -0.01 15.41
CA LYS A 51 -2.56 0.88 14.35
C LYS A 51 -2.04 2.31 14.44
N ARG A 52 -1.18 2.61 15.42
CA ARG A 52 -0.49 3.90 15.53
C ARG A 52 0.61 4.02 14.48
N ARG A 53 1.10 5.23 14.27
CA ARG A 53 2.22 5.51 13.37
C ARG A 53 3.44 4.65 13.71
N SER A 54 4.18 4.26 12.70
CA SER A 54 5.35 3.38 12.81
C SER A 54 6.47 3.94 13.69
N ILE A 55 6.51 5.26 13.91
CA ILE A 55 7.45 5.90 14.85
C ILE A 55 7.28 5.39 16.30
N TYR A 56 6.13 4.80 16.64
CA TYR A 56 5.88 4.19 17.95
C TYR A 56 6.31 2.73 18.05
N PHE A 57 6.94 2.17 17.04
CA PHE A 57 7.61 0.89 17.19
C PHE A 57 8.85 1.03 18.09
N MET A 58 8.93 0.14 19.07
CA MET A 58 10.10 0.04 19.91
C MET A 58 11.23 -0.65 19.15
N ILE A 59 12.42 -0.07 19.16
CA ILE A 59 13.62 -0.69 18.59
C ILE A 59 14.25 -1.59 19.65
N LYS A 60 14.12 -2.90 19.47
CA LYS A 60 14.72 -3.89 20.34
C LYS A 60 15.61 -4.83 19.52
N ARG A 61 16.92 -4.89 19.83
CA ARG A 61 17.91 -5.65 19.07
C ARG A 61 17.58 -7.15 18.94
N SER A 62 16.96 -7.73 19.98
CA SER A 62 16.60 -9.15 20.01
C SER A 62 15.25 -9.47 19.34
N LYS A 63 14.48 -8.45 18.94
CA LYS A 63 13.17 -8.65 18.29
C LYS A 63 12.87 -7.46 17.38
N LEU A 64 13.07 -7.67 16.10
CA LEU A 64 12.77 -6.68 15.08
C LEU A 64 11.34 -6.87 14.55
N ILE A 65 10.76 -5.83 14.00
CA ILE A 65 9.42 -5.87 13.40
C ILE A 65 9.55 -6.42 11.98
N PRO A 66 8.94 -7.58 11.63
CA PRO A 66 9.14 -8.24 10.35
C PRO A 66 8.82 -7.36 9.13
N THR A 67 7.71 -6.64 9.14
CA THR A 67 7.35 -5.73 8.04
C THR A 67 8.37 -4.61 7.86
N MET A 68 8.91 -4.07 8.96
CA MET A 68 9.95 -3.04 8.87
C MET A 68 11.23 -3.59 8.23
N GLN A 69 11.66 -4.78 8.63
CA GLN A 69 12.83 -5.44 8.05
C GLN A 69 12.63 -5.78 6.56
N LEU A 70 11.43 -6.25 6.20
CA LEU A 70 11.09 -6.60 4.82
C LEU A 70 11.27 -5.41 3.86
N PHE A 71 11.06 -4.19 4.34
CA PHE A 71 11.20 -2.96 3.57
C PHE A 71 12.44 -2.13 3.97
N ASP A 72 13.51 -2.82 4.40
CA ASP A 72 14.84 -2.25 4.64
C ASP A 72 14.88 -1.14 5.71
N SER A 73 14.13 -1.27 6.79
CA SER A 73 14.34 -0.39 7.95
C SER A 73 15.75 -0.58 8.51
N PRO A 74 16.37 0.45 9.09
CA PRO A 74 17.73 0.36 9.62
C PRO A 74 17.87 -0.75 10.66
N GLU A 75 18.91 -1.56 10.52
CA GLU A 75 19.25 -2.57 11.51
C GLU A 75 19.92 -1.93 12.72
N PRO A 76 19.41 -2.17 13.95
CA PRO A 76 19.91 -1.47 15.14
C PRO A 76 21.27 -1.95 15.64
N LEU A 77 21.85 -2.97 15.01
CA LEU A 77 23.15 -3.54 15.37
C LEU A 77 24.33 -2.93 14.61
N VAL A 78 24.07 -2.28 13.49
CA VAL A 78 25.10 -1.80 12.55
C VAL A 78 24.88 -0.33 12.25
N SER A 79 25.95 0.45 12.33
CA SER A 79 25.93 1.83 11.82
C SER A 79 25.86 1.83 10.30
N GLN A 80 24.86 2.50 9.74
CA GLN A 80 24.66 2.60 8.30
C GLN A 80 24.71 4.06 7.86
N GLY A 81 25.53 4.37 6.87
CA GLY A 81 25.63 5.72 6.29
C GLY A 81 24.43 6.10 5.42
N SER A 82 23.73 5.11 4.88
CA SER A 82 22.48 5.29 4.12
C SER A 82 21.58 4.07 4.31
N ARG A 83 20.27 4.26 4.20
CA ARG A 83 19.32 3.14 4.21
C ARG A 83 19.48 2.31 2.93
N PRO A 84 19.54 0.97 3.03
CA PRO A 84 19.45 0.12 1.85
C PRO A 84 18.09 0.29 1.16
N SER A 85 18.03 -0.07 -0.11
CA SER A 85 16.78 -0.14 -0.86
C SER A 85 16.84 -1.36 -1.76
N THR A 86 16.34 -2.49 -1.26
CA THR A 86 16.31 -3.76 -2.00
C THR A 86 14.99 -3.93 -2.72
N ILE A 87 14.98 -4.72 -3.78
CA ILE A 87 13.78 -5.17 -4.49
C ILE A 87 13.80 -6.69 -4.46
N ILE A 88 12.95 -7.28 -3.65
CA ILE A 88 12.87 -8.73 -3.46
C ILE A 88 11.44 -9.23 -3.57
N ALA A 89 11.25 -10.44 -4.07
CA ALA A 89 9.94 -11.05 -4.25
C ALA A 89 9.06 -11.08 -2.98
N PRO A 90 9.60 -11.29 -1.76
CA PRO A 90 8.81 -11.24 -0.54
C PRO A 90 8.08 -9.91 -0.30
N GLN A 91 8.57 -8.78 -0.81
CA GLN A 91 7.90 -7.48 -0.70
C GLN A 91 6.58 -7.46 -1.49
N ALA A 92 6.57 -7.99 -2.71
CA ALA A 92 5.34 -8.14 -3.50
C ALA A 92 4.38 -9.15 -2.85
N LEU A 93 4.89 -10.29 -2.39
CA LEU A 93 4.10 -11.31 -1.70
C LEU A 93 3.47 -10.78 -0.40
N HIS A 94 4.11 -9.84 0.27
CA HIS A 94 3.55 -9.18 1.46
C HIS A 94 2.22 -8.48 1.12
N PHE A 95 2.17 -7.69 0.04
CA PHE A 95 0.93 -7.02 -0.36
C PHE A 95 -0.16 -8.00 -0.78
N MET A 96 0.22 -9.15 -1.32
CA MET A 96 -0.74 -10.18 -1.75
C MET A 96 -1.31 -11.02 -0.59
N ASN A 97 -0.48 -11.34 0.41
CA ASN A 97 -0.79 -12.39 1.38
C ASN A 97 -0.86 -11.93 2.85
N ASN A 98 -0.39 -10.72 3.16
CA ASN A 98 -0.36 -10.26 4.55
C ASN A 98 -1.77 -9.92 5.06
N ALA A 99 -2.12 -10.44 6.22
CA ALA A 99 -3.44 -10.24 6.83
C ALA A 99 -3.73 -8.76 7.16
N GLN A 100 -2.72 -7.96 7.52
CA GLN A 100 -2.90 -6.53 7.81
C GLN A 100 -3.17 -5.73 6.53
N VAL A 101 -2.54 -6.11 5.42
CA VAL A 101 -2.83 -5.52 4.09
C VAL A 101 -4.27 -5.86 3.69
N ARG A 102 -4.70 -7.11 3.91
CA ARG A 102 -6.09 -7.51 3.66
C ARG A 102 -7.08 -6.76 4.56
N GLU A 103 -6.78 -6.59 5.83
CA GLU A 103 -7.60 -5.79 6.76
C GLU A 103 -7.74 -4.34 6.27
N ALA A 104 -6.64 -3.73 5.85
CA ALA A 104 -6.64 -2.38 5.29
C ALA A 104 -7.47 -2.28 4.00
N ALA A 105 -7.34 -3.25 3.10
CA ALA A 105 -8.11 -3.31 1.86
C ALA A 105 -9.62 -3.43 2.12
N VAL A 106 -10.03 -4.25 3.06
CA VAL A 106 -11.44 -4.40 3.46
C VAL A 106 -11.99 -3.13 4.11
N ALA A 107 -11.18 -2.47 4.94
CA ALA A 107 -11.56 -1.21 5.58
C ALA A 107 -11.73 -0.09 4.54
N LEU A 108 -10.81 0.00 3.59
CA LEU A 108 -10.87 0.97 2.49
C LEU A 108 -12.09 0.73 1.60
N ALA A 109 -12.37 -0.51 1.23
CA ALA A 109 -13.56 -0.89 0.46
C ALA A 109 -14.85 -0.46 1.17
N GLY A 110 -14.92 -0.64 2.49
CA GLY A 110 -16.07 -0.20 3.29
C GLY A 110 -16.28 1.33 3.32
N GLN A 111 -15.21 2.12 3.13
CA GLN A 111 -15.34 3.57 2.97
C GLN A 111 -15.92 3.95 1.61
N PHE A 112 -15.51 3.26 0.55
CA PHE A 112 -15.98 3.52 -0.80
C PHE A 112 -17.44 3.08 -0.99
N GLU A 113 -17.84 1.94 -0.45
CA GLU A 113 -19.22 1.45 -0.48
C GLU A 113 -20.22 2.47 0.10
N LYS A 114 -19.81 3.23 1.11
CA LYS A 114 -20.64 4.26 1.74
C LYS A 114 -20.74 5.56 0.94
N LYS A 115 -19.83 5.82 0.02
CA LYS A 115 -19.66 7.13 -0.61
C LYS A 115 -20.15 7.19 -2.05
N THR A 116 -20.29 6.07 -2.77
CA THR A 116 -20.42 6.11 -4.22
C THR A 116 -21.26 4.99 -4.84
N GLU A 117 -21.82 5.26 -6.00
CA GLU A 117 -22.28 4.26 -6.96
C GLU A 117 -21.06 3.66 -7.70
N ASP A 118 -21.26 2.51 -8.34
CA ASP A 118 -20.20 1.62 -8.80
C ASP A 118 -19.08 2.21 -9.68
N GLY A 119 -19.44 3.09 -10.61
CA GLY A 119 -18.45 3.71 -11.52
C GLY A 119 -17.50 4.67 -10.81
N ASP A 120 -18.00 5.33 -9.79
CA ASP A 120 -17.24 6.31 -9.01
C ASP A 120 -16.30 5.63 -8.00
N ALA A 121 -16.64 4.42 -7.51
CA ALA A 121 -15.80 3.69 -6.57
C ALA A 121 -14.44 3.33 -7.14
N ILE A 122 -14.35 2.98 -8.43
CA ILE A 122 -13.08 2.67 -9.10
C ILE A 122 -12.21 3.92 -9.20
N SER A 123 -12.78 5.03 -9.65
CA SER A 123 -12.07 6.31 -9.75
C SER A 123 -11.60 6.78 -8.38
N LEU A 124 -12.46 6.70 -7.37
CA LEU A 124 -12.12 7.07 -6.00
C LEU A 124 -11.00 6.19 -5.42
N ALA A 125 -11.02 4.87 -5.70
CA ALA A 125 -9.96 3.96 -5.28
C ALA A 125 -8.61 4.34 -5.88
N TYR A 126 -8.57 4.64 -7.19
CA TYR A 126 -7.35 5.09 -7.87
C TYR A 126 -6.84 6.42 -7.33
N GLN A 127 -7.72 7.42 -7.21
CA GLN A 127 -7.34 8.72 -6.64
C GLN A 127 -6.79 8.60 -5.23
N THR A 128 -7.41 7.75 -4.40
CA THR A 128 -7.00 7.59 -3.00
C THR A 128 -5.66 6.87 -2.89
N VAL A 129 -5.45 5.78 -3.64
CA VAL A 129 -4.26 4.91 -3.46
C VAL A 129 -3.11 5.33 -4.37
N VAL A 130 -3.41 5.72 -5.61
CA VAL A 130 -2.41 5.98 -6.66
C VAL A 130 -2.23 7.47 -6.93
N GLY A 131 -3.19 8.30 -6.52
CA GLY A 131 -3.15 9.77 -6.68
C GLY A 131 -3.49 10.25 -8.09
N ARG A 132 -4.09 9.41 -8.93
CA ARG A 132 -4.51 9.75 -10.29
C ARG A 132 -5.82 9.06 -10.69
N GLU A 133 -6.43 9.54 -11.75
CA GLU A 133 -7.53 8.83 -12.39
C GLU A 133 -7.04 7.58 -13.14
N PRO A 134 -7.85 6.51 -13.15
CA PRO A 134 -7.58 5.37 -14.02
C PRO A 134 -7.80 5.74 -15.48
N THR A 135 -6.99 5.21 -16.37
CA THR A 135 -7.20 5.32 -17.81
C THR A 135 -8.45 4.55 -18.24
N ILE A 136 -8.96 4.82 -19.45
CA ILE A 136 -10.11 4.09 -20.01
C ILE A 136 -9.87 2.59 -20.06
N SER A 137 -8.65 2.18 -20.41
CA SER A 137 -8.22 0.78 -20.46
C SER A 137 -8.22 0.15 -19.07
N GLU A 138 -7.68 0.84 -18.06
CA GLU A 138 -7.68 0.38 -16.68
C GLU A 138 -9.10 0.26 -16.12
N LYS A 139 -9.97 1.27 -16.34
CA LYS A 139 -11.38 1.20 -15.93
C LYS A 139 -12.08 -0.03 -16.49
N LYS A 140 -11.86 -0.35 -17.76
CA LYS A 140 -12.45 -1.52 -18.39
C LYS A 140 -11.96 -2.82 -17.75
N SER A 141 -10.65 -3.01 -17.65
CA SER A 141 -10.06 -4.22 -17.07
C SER A 141 -10.47 -4.41 -15.60
N ILE A 142 -10.55 -3.33 -14.83
CA ILE A 142 -10.98 -3.36 -13.43
C ILE A 142 -12.45 -3.74 -13.32
N SER A 143 -13.32 -3.18 -14.17
CA SER A 143 -14.73 -3.52 -14.16
C SER A 143 -14.94 -5.01 -14.47
N GLU A 144 -14.22 -5.55 -15.43
CA GLU A 144 -14.23 -6.99 -15.75
C GLU A 144 -13.74 -7.83 -14.57
N PHE A 145 -12.61 -7.43 -13.94
CA PHE A 145 -12.07 -8.08 -12.75
C PHE A 145 -13.06 -8.07 -11.58
N MET A 146 -13.63 -6.92 -11.25
CA MET A 146 -14.58 -6.78 -10.14
C MET A 146 -15.84 -7.61 -10.35
N ASN A 147 -16.36 -7.68 -11.58
CA ASN A 147 -17.51 -8.51 -11.90
C ASN A 147 -17.18 -10.00 -11.73
N ALA A 148 -16.03 -10.45 -12.23
CA ALA A 148 -15.59 -11.84 -12.07
C ALA A 148 -15.41 -12.22 -10.59
N GLN A 149 -14.80 -11.34 -9.78
CA GLN A 149 -14.64 -11.57 -8.35
C GLN A 149 -15.99 -11.60 -7.62
N ALA A 150 -16.88 -10.65 -7.92
CA ALA A 150 -18.20 -10.62 -7.30
C ALA A 150 -19.03 -11.88 -7.61
N GLU A 151 -18.99 -12.37 -8.86
CA GLU A 151 -19.64 -13.64 -9.25
C GLU A 151 -19.02 -14.84 -8.51
N SER A 152 -17.71 -14.90 -8.40
CA SER A 152 -17.00 -15.94 -7.64
C SER A 152 -17.44 -15.96 -6.15
N TYR A 153 -17.50 -14.78 -5.51
CA TYR A 153 -17.96 -14.67 -4.12
C TYR A 153 -19.43 -15.04 -3.95
N LYS A 154 -20.30 -14.65 -4.88
CA LYS A 154 -21.72 -15.05 -4.88
C LYS A 154 -21.87 -16.57 -5.02
N ALA A 155 -21.12 -17.18 -5.93
CA ALA A 155 -21.11 -18.64 -6.08
C ALA A 155 -20.63 -19.35 -4.81
N GLY A 156 -19.73 -18.73 -4.03
CA GLY A 156 -19.30 -19.16 -2.70
C GLY A 156 -20.28 -18.85 -1.57
N GLY A 157 -21.49 -18.35 -1.87
CA GLY A 157 -22.53 -18.07 -0.87
C GLY A 157 -22.30 -16.79 -0.06
N ARG A 158 -21.48 -15.86 -0.53
CA ARG A 158 -21.20 -14.60 0.16
C ARG A 158 -22.21 -13.51 -0.21
N ASN A 159 -22.87 -12.95 0.80
CA ASN A 159 -23.81 -11.83 0.62
C ASN A 159 -23.12 -10.49 0.40
N ASP A 160 -21.86 -10.36 0.85
CA ASP A 160 -21.00 -9.18 0.75
C ASP A 160 -20.05 -9.22 -0.47
N ALA A 161 -20.44 -9.99 -1.51
CA ALA A 161 -19.61 -10.30 -2.69
C ALA A 161 -19.00 -9.06 -3.36
N ARG A 162 -19.80 -7.99 -3.53
CA ARG A 162 -19.35 -6.77 -4.15
C ARG A 162 -18.32 -6.00 -3.32
N LYS A 163 -18.54 -5.93 -2.02
CA LYS A 163 -17.59 -5.34 -1.08
C LYS A 163 -16.27 -6.10 -1.07
N LEU A 164 -16.32 -7.43 -1.12
CA LEU A 164 -15.11 -8.26 -1.20
C LEU A 164 -14.37 -8.04 -2.52
N ALA A 165 -15.08 -7.94 -3.66
CA ALA A 165 -14.46 -7.61 -4.93
C ALA A 165 -13.77 -6.22 -4.90
N LEU A 166 -14.39 -5.24 -4.27
CA LEU A 166 -13.79 -3.91 -4.07
C LEU A 166 -12.57 -3.96 -3.13
N ALA A 167 -12.59 -4.83 -2.12
CA ALA A 167 -11.43 -5.08 -1.26
C ALA A 167 -10.29 -5.76 -2.03
N ASP A 168 -10.59 -6.66 -2.97
CA ASP A 168 -9.60 -7.27 -3.85
C ASP A 168 -8.96 -6.20 -4.75
N LEU A 169 -9.76 -5.29 -5.32
CA LEU A 169 -9.24 -4.15 -6.07
C LEU A 169 -8.31 -3.28 -5.21
N ALA A 170 -8.74 -2.90 -4.00
CA ALA A 170 -7.92 -2.11 -3.09
C ALA A 170 -6.59 -2.81 -2.78
N GLN A 171 -6.60 -4.12 -2.57
CA GLN A 171 -5.40 -4.91 -2.33
C GLN A 171 -4.46 -4.95 -3.55
N VAL A 172 -5.00 -5.06 -4.76
CA VAL A 172 -4.22 -4.95 -6.01
C VAL A 172 -3.57 -3.57 -6.12
N LEU A 173 -4.30 -2.50 -5.83
CA LEU A 173 -3.77 -1.13 -5.90
C LEU A 173 -2.63 -0.90 -4.90
N PHE A 174 -2.70 -1.44 -3.68
CA PHE A 174 -1.59 -1.41 -2.72
C PHE A 174 -0.34 -2.14 -3.22
N GLY A 175 -0.49 -3.12 -4.11
CA GLY A 175 0.62 -3.84 -4.74
C GLY A 175 1.24 -3.15 -5.95
N LEU A 176 0.67 -2.04 -6.42
CA LEU A 176 1.22 -1.32 -7.57
C LEU A 176 2.49 -0.54 -7.21
N ASN A 177 3.41 -0.46 -8.17
CA ASN A 177 4.61 0.36 -8.03
C ASN A 177 4.28 1.83 -7.72
N GLU A 178 3.18 2.35 -8.25
CA GLU A 178 2.73 3.72 -8.02
C GLU A 178 2.35 4.01 -6.56
N PHE A 179 2.00 2.98 -5.78
CA PHE A 179 1.80 3.11 -4.34
C PHE A 179 3.13 3.11 -3.56
N ILE A 180 4.13 2.36 -4.04
CA ILE A 180 5.38 2.11 -3.31
C ILE A 180 6.48 3.09 -3.69
N TYR A 181 6.44 3.64 -4.91
CA TYR A 181 7.46 4.57 -5.44
C TYR A 181 6.89 5.95 -5.65
N VAL A 182 7.70 6.95 -5.30
CA VAL A 182 7.44 8.37 -5.62
C VAL A 182 8.25 8.75 -6.85
N ASN A 183 7.57 9.27 -7.86
CA ASN A 183 8.14 9.77 -9.13
C ASN A 183 8.33 11.28 -9.10
#